data_34ef4028c3c4017948bc9e61c0749c30
#
_entry.id   34ef4028c3c4017948bc9e61c0749c30
#
_cell.length_a   1.000
_cell.length_b   1.000
_cell.length_c   1.000
_cell.angle_alpha   90.00
_cell.angle_beta   90.00
_cell.angle_gamma   90.00
#
_symmetry.space_group_name_H-M   'P 1'
#
loop_
_entity.id
_entity.type
_entity.pdbx_description
1 polymer ?
#
loop_
_entity_poly.entity_id
_entity_poly.type
_entity_poly.pdbx_seq_one_letter_code
_entity_poly.pdbx_strand_id
1 'polypeptide(L)'
;MRVALGVTGGIAAYKAAELLRTLQDRGLDIQVVMTAGARNFVTPLTFAALSGHKVITGTFGEGGKEPNVESAIEHIAVAQSIDALVIAPATANVIAKMAHGVADDFLTTLCLATKAPIIIAPAMNVNMWENAATKQNLKTLRARGVRVLDPDEGYLACGMTGSGRLTSVESIAQAVFETLNLRDDLRNETILVSAGPTEEPLDPVRYITNRSSGKMGYALAEASRRRGASVTLVSGPTRLAAPAGITVENVRTTAEMRGAMLRGLDRATMVLMAAAVVDFAPARVEAEKIKKSESGLRLELQPTPDILAEISHRRKPQHLIVGFAAETSHLLENAAVKARAKGLDMIVANDVTQEGAGFDSDTNIVTLVFPDGQVKPLEKMSKLDVANAVLDEALALRSKRVAAGGK
;
A
#
# COMPACT_ATOMS: atom_id res chain seq x y z
N MET A 1 -5.52 -4.49 -7.35
CA MET A 1 -5.64 -4.03 -8.75
C MET A 1 -4.45 -4.51 -9.54
N ARG A 2 -4.67 -4.91 -10.77
CA ARG A 2 -3.65 -5.47 -11.66
C ARG A 2 -3.40 -4.55 -12.84
N VAL A 3 -2.14 -4.21 -13.12
CA VAL A 3 -1.75 -3.34 -14.24
C VAL A 3 -0.84 -4.12 -15.19
N ALA A 4 -1.14 -4.07 -16.49
CA ALA A 4 -0.19 -4.52 -17.50
C ALA A 4 0.79 -3.38 -17.83
N LEU A 5 2.10 -3.67 -17.74
CA LEU A 5 3.16 -2.75 -18.15
C LEU A 5 3.78 -3.22 -19.46
N GLY A 6 3.41 -2.52 -20.54
CA GLY A 6 3.98 -2.72 -21.88
C GLY A 6 5.32 -1.98 -22.01
N VAL A 7 6.38 -2.72 -22.28
CA VAL A 7 7.72 -2.16 -22.49
C VAL A 7 8.10 -2.31 -23.96
N THR A 8 8.42 -1.18 -24.64
CA THR A 8 8.78 -1.18 -26.05
C THR A 8 10.23 -0.81 -26.30
N GLY A 9 10.74 -1.08 -27.53
CA GLY A 9 12.16 -1.01 -27.87
C GLY A 9 12.70 0.41 -28.00
N GLY A 10 13.25 0.96 -26.95
CA GLY A 10 13.95 2.25 -26.93
C GLY A 10 14.90 2.34 -25.75
N ILE A 11 15.85 3.27 -25.80
CA ILE A 11 16.84 3.43 -24.72
C ILE A 11 16.18 3.66 -23.36
N ALA A 12 15.02 4.30 -23.31
CA ALA A 12 14.28 4.57 -22.08
C ALA A 12 13.63 3.30 -21.45
N ALA A 13 13.76 2.11 -22.06
CA ALA A 13 13.19 0.86 -21.53
C ALA A 13 13.70 0.51 -20.12
N TYR A 14 14.94 0.94 -19.73
CA TYR A 14 15.47 0.72 -18.40
C TYR A 14 14.63 1.41 -17.30
N LYS A 15 14.01 2.55 -17.62
CA LYS A 15 13.14 3.28 -16.68
C LYS A 15 11.84 2.55 -16.35
N ALA A 16 11.43 1.60 -17.19
CA ALA A 16 10.28 0.77 -16.91
C ALA A 16 10.50 -0.13 -15.67
N ALA A 17 11.74 -0.46 -15.31
CA ALA A 17 12.05 -1.19 -14.09
C ALA A 17 11.83 -0.34 -12.82
N GLU A 18 12.14 0.94 -12.88
CA GLU A 18 11.86 1.91 -11.82
C GLU A 18 10.34 2.15 -11.70
N LEU A 19 9.67 2.36 -12.83
CA LEU A 19 8.22 2.50 -12.88
C LEU A 19 7.50 1.29 -12.26
N LEU A 20 7.94 0.08 -12.60
CA LEU A 20 7.40 -1.16 -12.02
C LEU A 20 7.47 -1.12 -10.49
N ARG A 21 8.63 -0.77 -9.92
CA ARG A 21 8.82 -0.64 -8.47
C ARG A 21 7.89 0.41 -7.88
N THR A 22 7.84 1.60 -8.46
CA THR A 22 6.97 2.70 -8.01
C THR A 22 5.50 2.30 -7.98
N LEU A 23 5.04 1.51 -8.96
CA LEU A 23 3.67 1.00 -9.00
C LEU A 23 3.44 -0.09 -7.93
N GLN A 24 4.40 -1.00 -7.74
CA GLN A 24 4.33 -2.04 -6.70
C GLN A 24 4.34 -1.46 -5.29
N ASP A 25 5.10 -0.39 -5.05
CA ASP A 25 5.13 0.30 -3.76
C ASP A 25 3.76 0.87 -3.35
N ARG A 26 2.85 1.04 -4.33
CA ARG A 26 1.44 1.42 -4.11
C ARG A 26 0.49 0.22 -4.09
N GLY A 27 1.01 -1.00 -4.05
CA GLY A 27 0.24 -2.25 -3.94
C GLY A 27 -0.42 -2.73 -5.23
N LEU A 28 0.06 -2.26 -6.37
CA LEU A 28 -0.41 -2.76 -7.65
C LEU A 28 0.31 -4.07 -8.02
N ASP A 29 -0.44 -5.02 -8.54
CA ASP A 29 0.08 -6.24 -9.15
C ASP A 29 0.47 -5.94 -10.61
N ILE A 30 1.73 -6.16 -10.98
CA ILE A 30 2.25 -5.73 -12.28
C ILE A 30 2.57 -6.93 -13.17
N GLN A 31 1.83 -7.06 -14.27
CA GLN A 31 2.12 -8.01 -15.35
C GLN A 31 2.92 -7.30 -16.45
N VAL A 32 4.17 -7.71 -16.65
CA VAL A 32 5.02 -7.10 -17.68
C VAL A 32 4.85 -7.80 -19.02
N VAL A 33 4.69 -7.00 -20.08
CA VAL A 33 4.62 -7.41 -21.47
C VAL A 33 5.72 -6.70 -22.26
N MET A 34 6.62 -7.44 -22.89
CA MET A 34 7.75 -6.86 -23.65
C MET A 34 7.62 -7.16 -25.14
N THR A 35 7.80 -6.10 -25.96
CA THR A 35 8.00 -6.30 -27.42
C THR A 35 9.37 -6.92 -27.71
N ALA A 36 9.53 -7.52 -28.87
CA ALA A 36 10.83 -8.06 -29.33
C ALA A 36 11.92 -6.97 -29.31
N GLY A 37 11.59 -5.74 -29.71
CA GLY A 37 12.51 -4.60 -29.65
C GLY A 37 12.96 -4.22 -28.24
N ALA A 38 12.11 -4.37 -27.22
CA ALA A 38 12.44 -4.06 -25.83
C ALA A 38 13.54 -4.98 -25.29
N ARG A 39 13.55 -6.23 -25.69
CA ARG A 39 14.49 -7.26 -25.22
C ARG A 39 15.95 -6.96 -25.60
N ASN A 40 16.16 -6.10 -26.59
CA ASN A 40 17.52 -5.63 -26.95
C ASN A 40 18.09 -4.59 -25.97
N PHE A 41 17.24 -3.97 -25.14
CA PHE A 41 17.64 -2.95 -24.18
C PHE A 41 17.64 -3.44 -22.74
N VAL A 42 16.65 -4.28 -22.37
CA VAL A 42 16.51 -4.86 -21.03
C VAL A 42 16.06 -6.31 -21.18
N THR A 43 16.63 -7.22 -20.39
CA THR A 43 16.23 -8.62 -20.47
C THR A 43 14.91 -8.90 -19.73
N PRO A 44 14.10 -9.86 -20.18
CA PRO A 44 12.90 -10.29 -19.46
C PRO A 44 13.19 -10.73 -18.02
N LEU A 45 14.38 -11.28 -17.77
CA LEU A 45 14.79 -11.74 -16.43
C LEU A 45 14.78 -10.59 -15.41
N THR A 46 15.19 -9.37 -15.80
CA THR A 46 15.15 -8.19 -14.94
C THR A 46 13.73 -7.93 -14.43
N PHE A 47 12.77 -7.92 -15.35
CA PHE A 47 11.37 -7.66 -15.00
C PHE A 47 10.73 -8.82 -14.24
N ALA A 48 11.08 -10.07 -14.57
CA ALA A 48 10.59 -11.24 -13.85
C ALA A 48 11.05 -11.23 -12.38
N ALA A 49 12.33 -10.92 -12.15
CA ALA A 49 12.88 -10.81 -10.80
C ALA A 49 12.26 -9.67 -9.98
N LEU A 50 11.90 -8.54 -10.63
CA LEU A 50 11.28 -7.40 -9.97
C LEU A 50 9.79 -7.61 -9.72
N SER A 51 9.04 -8.14 -10.69
CA SER A 51 7.58 -8.32 -10.60
C SER A 51 7.17 -9.55 -9.79
N GLY A 52 8.03 -10.56 -9.72
CA GLY A 52 7.66 -11.88 -9.21
C GLY A 52 6.81 -12.71 -10.19
N HIS A 53 6.57 -12.20 -11.40
CA HIS A 53 5.75 -12.84 -12.44
C HIS A 53 6.56 -13.17 -13.69
N LYS A 54 6.08 -14.16 -14.43
CA LYS A 54 6.60 -14.44 -15.79
C LYS A 54 6.35 -13.22 -16.68
N VAL A 55 7.38 -12.77 -17.39
CA VAL A 55 7.25 -11.72 -18.40
C VAL A 55 6.71 -12.31 -19.71
N ILE A 56 5.72 -11.67 -20.29
CA ILE A 56 5.13 -12.07 -21.55
C ILE A 56 5.92 -11.42 -22.69
N THR A 57 6.46 -12.23 -23.59
CA THR A 57 7.36 -11.79 -24.69
C THR A 57 6.84 -12.12 -26.08
N GLY A 58 5.82 -12.97 -26.21
CA GLY A 58 5.24 -13.38 -27.49
C GLY A 58 3.86 -14.00 -27.35
N THR A 59 3.18 -14.14 -28.47
CA THR A 59 1.79 -14.66 -28.56
C THR A 59 1.75 -16.20 -28.48
N PHE A 60 2.82 -16.86 -28.87
CA PHE A 60 2.96 -18.31 -28.86
C PHE A 60 4.26 -18.64 -28.16
N GLY A 61 4.21 -19.46 -27.12
CA GLY A 61 5.29 -19.74 -26.18
C GLY A 61 6.68 -19.79 -26.83
N GLU A 62 7.50 -18.80 -26.55
CA GLU A 62 8.92 -18.82 -26.93
C GLU A 62 9.65 -19.82 -26.03
N GLY A 63 10.43 -20.72 -26.61
CA GLY A 63 11.25 -21.69 -25.89
C GLY A 63 11.05 -23.14 -26.27
N GLY A 64 10.51 -23.45 -27.46
CA GLY A 64 10.45 -24.81 -27.99
C GLY A 64 9.36 -25.70 -27.39
N LYS A 65 8.41 -25.12 -26.66
CA LYS A 65 7.18 -25.78 -26.28
C LYS A 65 6.15 -25.60 -27.38
N GLU A 66 5.50 -26.71 -27.79
CA GLU A 66 4.40 -26.64 -28.72
C GLU A 66 3.32 -25.65 -28.24
N PRO A 67 2.71 -24.86 -29.16
CA PRO A 67 1.60 -24.00 -28.82
C PRO A 67 0.48 -24.81 -28.16
N ASN A 68 0.04 -24.40 -26.98
CA ASN A 68 -1.10 -25.02 -26.30
C ASN A 68 -2.27 -24.04 -26.24
N VAL A 69 -3.45 -24.53 -25.87
CA VAL A 69 -4.68 -23.71 -25.77
C VAL A 69 -4.49 -22.54 -24.81
N GLU A 70 -3.73 -22.72 -23.70
CA GLU A 70 -3.47 -21.66 -22.72
C GLU A 70 -2.67 -20.52 -23.34
N SER A 71 -1.64 -20.80 -24.16
CA SER A 71 -0.85 -19.75 -24.82
C SER A 71 -1.67 -19.03 -25.91
N ALA A 72 -2.61 -19.72 -26.56
CA ALA A 72 -3.45 -19.14 -27.59
C ALA A 72 -4.46 -18.10 -27.06
N ILE A 73 -4.91 -18.25 -25.80
CA ILE A 73 -5.90 -17.36 -25.16
C ILE A 73 -5.29 -16.47 -24.07
N GLU A 74 -3.97 -16.53 -23.85
CA GLU A 74 -3.28 -15.78 -22.78
C GLU A 74 -3.55 -14.26 -22.90
N HIS A 75 -3.58 -13.71 -24.12
CA HIS A 75 -3.87 -12.29 -24.34
C HIS A 75 -5.30 -11.90 -23.93
N ILE A 76 -6.28 -12.79 -24.08
CA ILE A 76 -7.66 -12.57 -23.62
C ILE A 76 -7.71 -12.61 -22.10
N ALA A 77 -7.07 -13.61 -21.49
CA ALA A 77 -7.01 -13.73 -20.04
C ALA A 77 -6.36 -12.52 -19.38
N VAL A 78 -5.25 -12.02 -19.95
CA VAL A 78 -4.62 -10.77 -19.47
C VAL A 78 -5.55 -9.59 -19.71
N ALA A 79 -6.15 -9.43 -20.90
CA ALA A 79 -7.04 -8.32 -21.22
C ALA A 79 -8.24 -8.20 -20.27
N GLN A 80 -8.75 -9.34 -19.78
CA GLN A 80 -9.89 -9.40 -18.86
C GLN A 80 -9.49 -9.24 -17.39
N SER A 81 -8.22 -9.46 -17.05
CA SER A 81 -7.74 -9.46 -15.66
C SER A 81 -7.08 -8.14 -15.22
N ILE A 82 -6.83 -7.22 -16.16
CA ILE A 82 -6.14 -5.96 -15.86
C ILE A 82 -7.14 -4.81 -15.64
N ASP A 83 -6.80 -3.93 -14.70
CA ASP A 83 -7.53 -2.70 -14.41
C ASP A 83 -7.00 -1.50 -15.22
N ALA A 84 -5.75 -1.57 -15.72
CA ALA A 84 -5.17 -0.59 -16.65
C ALA A 84 -4.04 -1.22 -17.49
N LEU A 85 -3.81 -0.68 -18.69
CA LEU A 85 -2.64 -0.94 -19.52
C LEU A 85 -1.77 0.31 -19.62
N VAL A 86 -0.51 0.21 -19.22
CA VAL A 86 0.49 1.29 -19.31
C VAL A 86 1.57 0.89 -20.28
N ILE A 87 1.85 1.72 -21.29
CA ILE A 87 2.96 1.47 -22.23
C ILE A 87 4.03 2.55 -22.03
N ALA A 88 5.13 2.15 -21.42
CA ALA A 88 6.25 3.02 -21.08
C ALA A 88 7.60 2.29 -21.19
N PRO A 89 8.51 2.73 -22.09
CA PRO A 89 8.30 3.76 -23.10
C PRO A 89 7.37 3.29 -24.23
N ALA A 90 6.63 4.23 -24.87
CA ALA A 90 5.88 3.98 -26.09
C ALA A 90 6.65 4.54 -27.31
N THR A 91 7.15 3.65 -28.17
CA THR A 91 7.87 4.03 -29.39
C THR A 91 6.91 4.51 -30.48
N ALA A 92 7.38 5.31 -31.45
CA ALA A 92 6.61 5.71 -32.62
C ALA A 92 6.02 4.52 -33.38
N ASN A 93 6.74 3.38 -33.44
CA ASN A 93 6.25 2.15 -34.07
C ASN A 93 4.99 1.60 -33.37
N VAL A 94 5.04 1.44 -32.04
CA VAL A 94 3.87 0.94 -31.29
C VAL A 94 2.70 1.93 -31.34
N ILE A 95 2.97 3.23 -31.26
CA ILE A 95 1.95 4.28 -31.43
C ILE A 95 1.26 4.16 -32.80
N ALA A 96 2.03 3.97 -33.86
CA ALA A 96 1.49 3.78 -35.20
C ALA A 96 0.64 2.51 -35.31
N LYS A 97 1.13 1.37 -34.79
CA LYS A 97 0.40 0.12 -34.78
C LYS A 97 -0.95 0.26 -34.05
N MET A 98 -0.94 0.85 -32.85
CA MET A 98 -2.16 1.09 -32.07
C MET A 98 -3.14 1.99 -32.83
N ALA A 99 -2.65 3.08 -33.47
CA ALA A 99 -3.50 4.01 -34.22
C ALA A 99 -4.17 3.35 -35.44
N HIS A 100 -3.51 2.38 -36.05
CA HIS A 100 -4.00 1.66 -37.25
C HIS A 100 -4.61 0.29 -36.95
N GLY A 101 -4.63 -0.16 -35.69
CA GLY A 101 -5.19 -1.44 -35.30
C GLY A 101 -4.35 -2.64 -35.73
N VAL A 102 -3.04 -2.47 -35.86
CA VAL A 102 -2.11 -3.57 -36.21
C VAL A 102 -1.83 -4.38 -34.95
N ALA A 103 -2.11 -5.69 -34.98
CA ALA A 103 -1.95 -6.62 -33.86
C ALA A 103 -1.05 -7.78 -34.23
N ASP A 104 0.24 -7.50 -34.46
CA ASP A 104 1.24 -8.46 -34.93
C ASP A 104 2.17 -8.95 -33.81
N ASP A 105 1.98 -8.46 -32.59
CA ASP A 105 2.65 -8.93 -31.38
C ASP A 105 1.67 -8.98 -30.19
N PHE A 106 2.10 -9.56 -29.06
CA PHE A 106 1.24 -9.71 -27.89
C PHE A 106 0.75 -8.38 -27.34
N LEU A 107 1.62 -7.36 -27.26
CA LEU A 107 1.28 -6.05 -26.71
C LEU A 107 0.21 -5.35 -27.55
N THR A 108 0.38 -5.34 -28.85
CA THR A 108 -0.57 -4.70 -29.79
C THR A 108 -1.89 -5.47 -29.88
N THR A 109 -1.85 -6.81 -29.75
CA THR A 109 -3.06 -7.63 -29.59
C THR A 109 -3.78 -7.30 -28.29
N LEU A 110 -3.05 -7.19 -27.18
CA LEU A 110 -3.62 -6.79 -25.89
C LEU A 110 -4.29 -5.41 -25.95
N CYS A 111 -3.71 -4.45 -26.68
CA CYS A 111 -4.30 -3.11 -26.86
C CYS A 111 -5.68 -3.15 -27.55
N LEU A 112 -5.92 -4.11 -28.44
CA LEU A 112 -7.23 -4.29 -29.10
C LEU A 112 -8.21 -5.10 -28.23
N ALA A 113 -7.70 -6.03 -27.42
CA ALA A 113 -8.53 -6.96 -26.67
C ALA A 113 -9.03 -6.38 -25.34
N THR A 114 -8.31 -5.44 -24.75
CA THR A 114 -8.64 -4.91 -23.42
C THR A 114 -9.73 -3.83 -23.48
N LYS A 115 -10.59 -3.81 -22.45
CA LYS A 115 -11.52 -2.71 -22.15
C LYS A 115 -10.97 -1.78 -21.06
N ALA A 116 -9.85 -2.15 -20.43
CA ALA A 116 -9.20 -1.34 -19.43
C ALA A 116 -8.64 -0.04 -20.06
N PRO A 117 -8.59 1.06 -19.31
CA PRO A 117 -8.00 2.31 -19.80
C PRO A 117 -6.54 2.10 -20.18
N ILE A 118 -6.14 2.75 -21.29
CA ILE A 118 -4.78 2.67 -21.82
C ILE A 118 -4.08 4.01 -21.61
N ILE A 119 -2.87 3.95 -21.05
CA ILE A 119 -1.98 5.08 -20.82
C ILE A 119 -0.72 4.83 -21.63
N ILE A 120 -0.26 5.80 -22.39
CA ILE A 120 1.01 5.71 -23.12
C ILE A 120 1.94 6.85 -22.74
N ALA A 121 3.21 6.56 -22.55
CA ALA A 121 4.29 7.51 -22.33
C ALA A 121 5.28 7.45 -23.51
N PRO A 122 5.15 8.33 -24.52
CA PRO A 122 6.03 8.35 -25.68
C PRO A 122 7.50 8.65 -25.31
N ALA A 123 8.42 7.98 -26.01
CA ALA A 123 9.83 8.31 -25.97
C ALA A 123 10.48 8.04 -27.35
N MET A 124 11.03 9.09 -27.95
CA MET A 124 11.63 9.02 -29.29
C MET A 124 12.53 10.22 -29.56
N ASN A 125 13.24 10.21 -30.67
CA ASN A 125 13.97 11.38 -31.15
C ASN A 125 13.02 12.55 -31.44
N VAL A 126 13.50 13.80 -31.30
CA VAL A 126 12.70 15.03 -31.49
C VAL A 126 12.08 15.09 -32.89
N ASN A 127 12.81 14.74 -33.93
CA ASN A 127 12.27 14.76 -35.31
C ASN A 127 11.17 13.73 -35.51
N MET A 128 11.27 12.56 -34.85
CA MET A 128 10.20 11.56 -34.85
C MET A 128 8.97 12.06 -34.08
N TRP A 129 9.16 12.76 -32.96
CA TRP A 129 8.09 13.35 -32.18
C TRP A 129 7.34 14.45 -32.95
N GLU A 130 8.10 15.32 -33.65
CA GLU A 130 7.52 16.42 -34.45
C GLU A 130 6.97 15.95 -35.80
N ASN A 131 7.25 14.73 -36.24
CA ASN A 131 6.78 14.20 -37.50
C ASN A 131 5.25 14.20 -37.60
N ALA A 132 4.71 14.67 -38.71
CA ALA A 132 3.27 14.78 -38.95
C ALA A 132 2.53 13.45 -38.79
N ALA A 133 3.14 12.32 -39.19
CA ALA A 133 2.55 10.99 -38.99
C ALA A 133 2.43 10.63 -37.51
N THR A 134 3.47 10.92 -36.71
CA THR A 134 3.43 10.69 -35.24
C THR A 134 2.35 11.55 -34.58
N LYS A 135 2.29 12.85 -34.90
CA LYS A 135 1.25 13.77 -34.39
C LYS A 135 -0.16 13.30 -34.78
N GLN A 136 -0.35 12.85 -36.02
CA GLN A 136 -1.65 12.33 -36.47
C GLN A 136 -2.04 11.05 -35.73
N ASN A 137 -1.10 10.11 -35.54
CA ASN A 137 -1.34 8.88 -34.79
C ASN A 137 -1.72 9.17 -33.33
N LEU A 138 -1.03 10.08 -32.66
CA LEU A 138 -1.34 10.51 -31.30
C LEU A 138 -2.72 11.17 -31.21
N LYS A 139 -3.09 12.01 -32.19
CA LYS A 139 -4.43 12.60 -32.27
C LYS A 139 -5.51 11.52 -32.38
N THR A 140 -5.28 10.51 -33.20
CA THR A 140 -6.20 9.36 -33.36
C THR A 140 -6.36 8.59 -32.04
N LEU A 141 -5.26 8.32 -31.35
CA LEU A 141 -5.29 7.60 -30.07
C LEU A 141 -6.01 8.39 -28.97
N ARG A 142 -5.73 9.70 -28.85
CA ARG A 142 -6.45 10.58 -27.92
C ARG A 142 -7.96 10.60 -28.20
N ALA A 143 -8.36 10.67 -29.47
CA ALA A 143 -9.78 10.63 -29.87
C ALA A 143 -10.47 9.30 -29.52
N ARG A 144 -9.69 8.19 -29.38
CA ARG A 144 -10.17 6.87 -28.93
C ARG A 144 -10.10 6.68 -27.41
N GLY A 145 -9.79 7.72 -26.63
CA GLY A 145 -9.73 7.67 -25.17
C GLY A 145 -8.41 7.16 -24.58
N VAL A 146 -7.36 6.99 -25.41
CA VAL A 146 -6.02 6.68 -24.89
C VAL A 146 -5.43 7.91 -24.21
N ARG A 147 -5.01 7.77 -22.95
CA ARG A 147 -4.33 8.82 -22.21
C ARG A 147 -2.86 8.90 -22.66
N VAL A 148 -2.50 9.98 -23.32
CA VAL A 148 -1.16 10.23 -23.83
C VAL A 148 -0.44 11.19 -22.89
N LEU A 149 0.67 10.79 -22.32
CA LEU A 149 1.56 11.64 -21.52
C LEU A 149 2.60 12.24 -22.45
N ASP A 150 2.59 13.54 -22.60
CA ASP A 150 3.56 14.19 -23.49
C ASP A 150 4.98 14.01 -22.94
N PRO A 151 5.99 13.80 -23.82
CA PRO A 151 7.36 13.63 -23.40
C PRO A 151 7.95 14.94 -22.86
N ASP A 152 8.90 14.81 -21.95
CA ASP A 152 9.63 15.95 -21.40
C ASP A 152 10.60 16.53 -22.44
N GLU A 153 10.94 17.81 -22.25
CA GLU A 153 12.03 18.48 -22.98
C GLU A 153 13.37 18.18 -22.30
N GLY A 154 14.42 18.07 -23.10
CA GLY A 154 15.76 17.90 -22.55
C GLY A 154 16.76 17.33 -23.54
N TYR A 155 17.94 17.01 -23.03
CA TYR A 155 18.99 16.36 -23.79
C TYR A 155 18.62 14.91 -24.08
N LEU A 156 18.68 14.53 -25.35
CA LEU A 156 18.33 13.20 -25.84
C LEU A 156 19.61 12.36 -26.08
N ALA A 157 19.48 11.04 -26.01
CA ALA A 157 20.59 10.12 -26.22
C ALA A 157 21.28 10.24 -27.58
N CYS A 158 20.61 10.86 -28.56
CA CYS A 158 21.19 11.17 -29.90
C CYS A 158 21.96 12.48 -29.95
N GLY A 159 22.19 13.16 -28.82
CA GLY A 159 22.92 14.44 -28.78
C GLY A 159 22.10 15.69 -29.12
N MET A 160 20.79 15.54 -29.38
CA MET A 160 19.86 16.66 -29.65
C MET A 160 19.16 17.10 -28.37
N THR A 161 18.80 18.38 -28.29
CA THR A 161 17.92 18.93 -27.24
C THR A 161 16.55 19.23 -27.82
N GLY A 162 15.48 18.83 -27.10
CA GLY A 162 14.10 19.07 -27.52
C GLY A 162 13.13 18.11 -26.85
N SER A 163 11.88 18.14 -27.27
CA SER A 163 10.83 17.25 -26.79
C SER A 163 11.01 15.83 -27.35
N GLY A 164 10.84 14.81 -26.52
CA GLY A 164 10.98 13.40 -26.94
C GLY A 164 11.55 12.48 -25.85
N ARG A 165 11.98 13.05 -24.73
CA ARG A 165 12.43 12.30 -23.57
C ARG A 165 11.24 11.70 -22.84
N LEU A 166 11.36 10.43 -22.41
CA LEU A 166 10.33 9.82 -21.57
C LEU A 166 10.07 10.71 -20.35
N THR A 167 8.82 11.09 -20.15
CA THR A 167 8.40 11.86 -18.97
C THR A 167 8.80 11.13 -17.68
N SER A 168 8.80 11.82 -16.55
CA SER A 168 9.30 11.24 -15.28
C SER A 168 8.51 10.01 -14.87
N VAL A 169 9.18 9.08 -14.18
CA VAL A 169 8.53 7.88 -13.64
C VAL A 169 7.40 8.25 -12.71
N GLU A 170 7.57 9.29 -11.92
CA GLU A 170 6.58 9.84 -10.99
C GLU A 170 5.33 10.34 -11.75
N SER A 171 5.51 11.05 -12.86
CA SER A 171 4.39 11.54 -13.69
C SER A 171 3.60 10.39 -14.31
N ILE A 172 4.31 9.34 -14.78
CA ILE A 172 3.65 8.15 -15.34
C ILE A 172 2.87 7.41 -14.23
N ALA A 173 3.50 7.18 -13.09
CA ALA A 173 2.86 6.53 -11.95
C ALA A 173 1.63 7.31 -11.46
N GLN A 174 1.74 8.64 -11.37
CA GLN A 174 0.63 9.51 -11.00
C GLN A 174 -0.55 9.39 -11.98
N ALA A 175 -0.28 9.37 -13.27
CA ALA A 175 -1.32 9.18 -14.29
C ALA A 175 -2.03 7.81 -14.15
N VAL A 176 -1.30 6.76 -13.77
CA VAL A 176 -1.88 5.44 -13.46
C VAL A 176 -2.78 5.53 -12.22
N PHE A 177 -2.30 6.15 -11.14
CA PHE A 177 -3.06 6.28 -9.89
C PHE A 177 -4.36 7.05 -10.11
N GLU A 178 -4.31 8.16 -10.84
CA GLU A 178 -5.49 8.94 -11.21
C GLU A 178 -6.47 8.12 -12.06
N THR A 179 -5.98 7.39 -13.06
CA THR A 179 -6.79 6.55 -13.94
C THR A 179 -7.49 5.43 -13.17
N LEU A 180 -6.82 4.88 -12.17
CA LEU A 180 -7.35 3.84 -11.27
C LEU A 180 -8.13 4.43 -10.08
N ASN A 181 -8.30 5.74 -10.01
CA ASN A 181 -8.90 6.45 -8.87
C ASN A 181 -8.23 6.09 -7.53
N LEU A 182 -6.91 5.85 -7.54
CA LEU A 182 -6.15 5.61 -6.33
C LEU A 182 -5.89 6.93 -5.62
N ARG A 183 -6.20 6.94 -4.33
CA ARG A 183 -5.97 8.11 -3.48
C ARG A 183 -4.48 8.28 -3.20
N ASP A 184 -3.99 9.51 -3.25
CA ASP A 184 -2.61 9.89 -2.91
C ASP A 184 -2.58 11.00 -1.85
N ASP A 185 -3.61 11.03 -1.05
CA ASP A 185 -3.90 12.08 -0.09
C ASP A 185 -3.08 11.99 1.22
N LEU A 186 -2.31 10.91 1.37
CA LEU A 186 -1.38 10.71 2.49
C LEU A 186 0.11 10.76 2.07
N ARG A 187 0.44 11.26 0.87
CA ARG A 187 1.83 11.32 0.35
C ARG A 187 2.81 12.02 1.30
N ASN A 188 2.36 13.03 2.02
CA ASN A 188 3.19 13.81 2.93
C ASN A 188 3.12 13.30 4.38
N GLU A 189 2.46 12.17 4.62
CA GLU A 189 2.34 11.60 5.95
C GLU A 189 3.37 10.51 6.20
N THR A 190 3.96 10.56 7.39
CA THR A 190 4.76 9.47 7.96
C THR A 190 3.94 8.84 9.07
N ILE A 191 3.48 7.62 8.84
CA ILE A 191 2.51 6.96 9.71
C ILE A 191 3.19 5.83 10.48
N LEU A 192 3.07 5.89 11.81
CA LEU A 192 3.54 4.88 12.73
C LEU A 192 2.34 4.06 13.23
N VAL A 193 2.35 2.75 12.98
CA VAL A 193 1.25 1.85 13.33
C VAL A 193 1.73 0.80 14.30
N SER A 194 1.00 0.56 15.40
CA SER A 194 1.21 -0.63 16.21
C SER A 194 0.18 -1.71 15.89
N ALA A 195 0.57 -2.99 15.88
CA ALA A 195 -0.30 -4.11 15.55
C ALA A 195 0.04 -5.36 16.37
N GLY A 196 -0.91 -6.30 16.39
CA GLY A 196 -0.73 -7.58 17.07
C GLY A 196 -0.78 -7.49 18.59
N PRO A 197 -0.66 -8.63 19.29
CA PRO A 197 -0.58 -8.67 20.75
C PRO A 197 0.87 -8.42 21.22
N THR A 198 1.02 -8.13 22.51
CA THR A 198 2.30 -8.37 23.21
C THR A 198 2.24 -9.67 24.01
N GLU A 199 3.38 -10.27 24.25
CA GLU A 199 3.55 -11.50 25.03
C GLU A 199 4.50 -11.24 26.19
N GLU A 200 4.01 -11.37 27.43
CA GLU A 200 4.82 -11.18 28.62
C GLU A 200 5.21 -12.55 29.18
N PRO A 201 6.50 -12.92 29.17
CA PRO A 201 6.94 -14.26 29.55
C PRO A 201 6.71 -14.54 31.03
N LEU A 202 6.18 -15.72 31.34
CA LEU A 202 6.11 -16.31 32.67
C LEU A 202 7.35 -17.19 32.96
N ASP A 203 7.69 -17.97 31.94
CA ASP A 203 8.83 -18.89 31.91
C ASP A 203 9.27 -19.09 30.44
N PRO A 204 10.29 -19.86 30.11
CA PRO A 204 10.71 -20.08 28.70
C PRO A 204 9.65 -20.70 27.79
N VAL A 205 8.52 -21.17 28.33
CA VAL A 205 7.49 -21.91 27.57
C VAL A 205 6.16 -21.18 27.57
N ARG A 206 5.85 -20.40 28.61
CA ARG A 206 4.54 -19.79 28.83
C ARG A 206 4.64 -18.27 28.90
N TYR A 207 3.57 -17.61 28.45
CA TYR A 207 3.44 -16.16 28.48
C TYR A 207 1.98 -15.73 28.70
N ILE A 208 1.80 -14.50 29.13
CA ILE A 208 0.52 -13.80 29.19
C ILE A 208 0.39 -12.97 27.91
N THR A 209 -0.79 -13.00 27.28
CA THR A 209 -1.07 -12.23 26.07
C THR A 209 -2.54 -11.88 25.99
N ASN A 210 -2.84 -10.84 25.20
CA ASN A 210 -4.20 -10.49 24.80
C ASN A 210 -4.57 -11.18 23.48
N ARG A 211 -5.84 -11.51 23.28
CA ARG A 211 -6.31 -12.02 22.00
C ARG A 211 -6.19 -10.93 20.95
N SER A 212 -5.44 -11.18 19.88
CA SER A 212 -5.33 -10.30 18.72
C SER A 212 -4.75 -11.06 17.56
N SER A 213 -5.34 -10.90 16.38
CA SER A 213 -4.78 -11.41 15.12
C SER A 213 -3.84 -10.42 14.44
N GLY A 214 -3.80 -9.16 14.86
CA GLY A 214 -3.07 -8.07 14.19
C GLY A 214 -3.75 -7.52 12.94
N LYS A 215 -4.81 -8.16 12.41
CA LYS A 215 -5.44 -7.82 11.12
C LYS A 215 -5.81 -6.34 10.99
N MET A 216 -6.30 -5.68 12.05
CA MET A 216 -6.70 -4.28 11.98
C MET A 216 -5.50 -3.34 11.79
N GLY A 217 -4.42 -3.54 12.55
CA GLY A 217 -3.18 -2.75 12.40
C GLY A 217 -2.53 -2.96 11.03
N TYR A 218 -2.53 -4.19 10.52
CA TYR A 218 -2.06 -4.50 9.17
C TYR A 218 -2.93 -3.84 8.09
N ALA A 219 -4.25 -3.82 8.25
CA ALA A 219 -5.15 -3.13 7.34
C ALA A 219 -4.92 -1.60 7.34
N LEU A 220 -4.67 -1.00 8.52
CA LEU A 220 -4.31 0.42 8.63
C LEU A 220 -2.99 0.72 7.91
N ALA A 221 -1.97 -0.10 8.12
CA ALA A 221 -0.68 0.06 7.47
C ALA A 221 -0.81 -0.05 5.94
N GLU A 222 -1.56 -1.05 5.46
CA GLU A 222 -1.80 -1.26 4.03
C GLU A 222 -2.62 -0.13 3.39
N ALA A 223 -3.72 0.32 4.04
CA ALA A 223 -4.52 1.45 3.56
C ALA A 223 -3.68 2.73 3.49
N SER A 224 -2.87 2.99 4.52
CA SER A 224 -1.97 4.15 4.57
C SER A 224 -0.98 4.15 3.41
N ARG A 225 -0.32 3.01 3.18
CA ARG A 225 0.62 2.84 2.08
C ARG A 225 -0.05 3.02 0.72
N ARG A 226 -1.22 2.40 0.49
CA ARG A 226 -1.99 2.55 -0.76
C ARG A 226 -2.37 3.99 -1.05
N ARG A 227 -2.45 4.83 -0.02
CA ARG A 227 -2.75 6.27 -0.12
C ARG A 227 -1.50 7.15 -0.13
N GLY A 228 -0.30 6.56 -0.26
CA GLY A 228 0.95 7.28 -0.48
C GLY A 228 1.78 7.57 0.76
N ALA A 229 1.34 7.18 1.96
CA ALA A 229 2.11 7.42 3.18
C ALA A 229 3.41 6.60 3.24
N SER A 230 4.43 7.17 3.90
CA SER A 230 5.56 6.39 4.43
C SER A 230 5.11 5.71 5.72
N VAL A 231 5.19 4.37 5.78
CA VAL A 231 4.62 3.59 6.89
C VAL A 231 5.69 2.78 7.62
N THR A 232 5.69 2.89 8.94
CA THR A 232 6.39 1.97 9.85
C THR A 232 5.35 1.20 10.67
N LEU A 233 5.41 -0.12 10.60
CA LEU A 233 4.54 -1.03 11.34
C LEU A 233 5.34 -1.71 12.45
N VAL A 234 5.02 -1.42 13.71
CA VAL A 234 5.56 -2.11 14.88
C VAL A 234 4.59 -3.26 15.22
N SER A 235 5.03 -4.48 14.97
CA SER A 235 4.16 -5.67 15.09
C SER A 235 4.58 -6.59 16.21
N GLY A 236 3.68 -6.85 17.15
CA GLY A 236 3.74 -8.01 18.02
C GLY A 236 3.56 -9.32 17.22
N PRO A 237 3.65 -10.50 17.88
CA PRO A 237 3.59 -11.79 17.20
C PRO A 237 2.28 -11.99 16.43
N THR A 238 2.36 -12.20 15.13
CA THR A 238 1.22 -12.53 14.24
C THR A 238 1.62 -13.57 13.21
N ARG A 239 0.63 -14.18 12.54
CA ARG A 239 0.86 -15.07 11.39
C ARG A 239 0.69 -14.36 10.04
N LEU A 240 0.51 -13.03 10.07
CA LEU A 240 0.28 -12.24 8.87
C LEU A 240 1.61 -12.00 8.14
N ALA A 241 1.57 -12.09 6.82
CA ALA A 241 2.71 -11.69 6.01
C ALA A 241 2.92 -10.17 6.08
N ALA A 242 4.18 -9.75 6.13
CA ALA A 242 4.52 -8.33 6.09
C ALA A 242 4.01 -7.72 4.75
N PRO A 243 3.27 -6.62 4.78
CA PRO A 243 2.85 -5.96 3.56
C PRO A 243 4.06 -5.43 2.78
N ALA A 244 4.05 -5.58 1.46
CA ALA A 244 5.13 -5.05 0.62
C ALA A 244 5.24 -3.51 0.73
N GLY A 245 6.45 -2.95 0.66
CA GLY A 245 6.67 -1.50 0.70
C GLY A 245 6.43 -0.85 2.07
N ILE A 246 6.35 -1.63 3.16
CA ILE A 246 6.20 -1.14 4.55
C ILE A 246 7.42 -1.57 5.35
N THR A 247 7.98 -0.66 6.15
CA THR A 247 9.01 -1.00 7.13
C THR A 247 8.35 -1.69 8.33
N VAL A 248 8.70 -2.96 8.58
CA VAL A 248 8.16 -3.72 9.70
C VAL A 248 9.22 -3.91 10.77
N GLU A 249 8.92 -3.51 12.00
CA GLU A 249 9.71 -3.77 13.20
C GLU A 249 8.96 -4.79 14.06
N ASN A 250 9.48 -6.02 14.14
CA ASN A 250 8.90 -7.08 14.95
C ASN A 250 9.34 -6.93 16.40
N VAL A 251 8.37 -7.02 17.30
CA VAL A 251 8.56 -6.93 18.75
C VAL A 251 7.79 -8.05 19.43
N ARG A 252 8.10 -8.36 20.67
CA ARG A 252 7.42 -9.41 21.42
C ARG A 252 6.76 -8.89 22.69
N THR A 253 7.49 -8.15 23.49
CA THR A 253 7.03 -7.67 24.80
C THR A 253 6.47 -6.23 24.71
N THR A 254 5.73 -5.82 25.72
CA THR A 254 5.27 -4.42 25.89
C THR A 254 6.47 -3.46 25.95
N ALA A 255 7.56 -3.84 26.60
CA ALA A 255 8.76 -3.02 26.69
C ALA A 255 9.42 -2.82 25.33
N GLU A 256 9.52 -3.87 24.52
CA GLU A 256 10.04 -3.78 23.15
C GLU A 256 9.14 -2.91 22.25
N MET A 257 7.82 -3.13 22.31
CA MET A 257 6.85 -2.32 21.54
C MET A 257 6.93 -0.85 21.94
N ARG A 258 6.99 -0.55 23.24
CA ARG A 258 7.19 0.80 23.76
C ARG A 258 8.47 1.44 23.17
N GLY A 259 9.59 0.72 23.24
CA GLY A 259 10.86 1.20 22.68
C GLY A 259 10.78 1.51 21.18
N ALA A 260 10.19 0.62 20.39
CA ALA A 260 10.02 0.77 18.95
C ALA A 260 9.10 1.96 18.61
N MET A 261 7.95 2.07 19.28
CA MET A 261 7.01 3.17 19.06
C MET A 261 7.62 4.53 19.42
N LEU A 262 8.38 4.63 20.50
CA LEU A 262 9.04 5.88 20.89
C LEU A 262 10.16 6.28 19.92
N ARG A 263 10.93 5.32 19.38
CA ARG A 263 11.92 5.62 18.34
C ARG A 263 11.27 6.14 17.06
N GLY A 264 10.13 5.56 16.67
CA GLY A 264 9.38 5.97 15.47
C GLY A 264 8.68 7.31 15.61
N LEU A 265 8.34 7.72 16.84
CA LEU A 265 7.51 8.89 17.13
C LEU A 265 8.10 10.20 16.58
N ASP A 266 9.41 10.41 16.68
CA ASP A 266 10.04 11.68 16.28
C ASP A 266 9.84 12.01 14.78
N ARG A 267 9.73 11.02 13.93
CA ARG A 267 9.54 11.17 12.49
C ARG A 267 8.06 11.09 12.08
N ALA A 268 7.22 10.55 12.97
CA ALA A 268 5.81 10.37 12.67
C ALA A 268 5.06 11.70 12.54
N THR A 269 4.09 11.74 11.66
CA THR A 269 3.07 12.78 11.58
C THR A 269 1.73 12.26 12.10
N MET A 270 1.52 10.94 12.01
CA MET A 270 0.31 10.25 12.49
C MET A 270 0.71 8.97 13.22
N VAL A 271 0.06 8.68 14.34
CA VAL A 271 0.27 7.48 15.15
C VAL A 271 -1.04 6.74 15.30
N LEU A 272 -1.07 5.46 14.89
CA LEU A 272 -2.25 4.60 14.93
C LEU A 272 -1.98 3.42 15.90
N MET A 273 -2.56 3.48 17.09
CA MET A 273 -2.31 2.52 18.16
C MET A 273 -3.35 1.39 18.15
N ALA A 274 -3.13 0.37 17.30
CA ALA A 274 -4.07 -0.76 17.13
C ALA A 274 -3.58 -2.08 17.75
N ALA A 275 -2.43 -2.08 18.41
CA ALA A 275 -1.93 -3.25 19.12
C ALA A 275 -2.76 -3.58 20.37
N ALA A 276 -2.88 -4.86 20.68
CA ALA A 276 -3.49 -5.37 21.92
C ALA A 276 -2.39 -5.58 22.97
N VAL A 277 -1.94 -4.46 23.53
CA VAL A 277 -0.89 -4.46 24.57
C VAL A 277 -1.42 -5.05 25.86
N VAL A 278 -0.66 -5.89 26.54
CA VAL A 278 -1.01 -6.48 27.83
C VAL A 278 -0.85 -5.45 28.94
N ASP A 279 -1.87 -5.28 29.78
CA ASP A 279 -1.86 -4.30 30.88
C ASP A 279 -1.05 -4.76 32.11
N PHE A 280 -0.79 -6.05 32.22
CA PHE A 280 -0.06 -6.65 33.35
C PHE A 280 1.00 -7.65 32.87
N ALA A 281 2.17 -7.59 33.47
CA ALA A 281 3.25 -8.54 33.26
C ALA A 281 3.60 -9.27 34.59
N PRO A 282 4.19 -10.48 34.55
CA PRO A 282 4.70 -11.13 35.74
C PRO A 282 5.72 -10.25 36.45
N ALA A 283 5.59 -10.11 37.77
CA ALA A 283 6.59 -9.39 38.58
C ALA A 283 7.98 -10.03 38.50
N ARG A 284 8.03 -11.34 38.24
CA ARG A 284 9.25 -12.12 38.03
C ARG A 284 9.05 -13.14 36.93
N VAL A 285 10.04 -13.25 36.05
CA VAL A 285 10.11 -14.28 35.01
C VAL A 285 10.97 -15.44 35.53
N GLU A 286 10.44 -16.65 35.51
CA GLU A 286 11.19 -17.84 35.95
C GLU A 286 12.16 -18.28 34.85
N ALA A 287 13.40 -18.60 35.25
CA ALA A 287 14.45 -19.03 34.33
C ALA A 287 14.20 -20.44 33.76
N GLU A 288 13.45 -21.27 34.49
CA GLU A 288 13.08 -22.63 34.10
C GLU A 288 11.57 -22.78 33.99
N LYS A 289 11.13 -23.77 33.20
CA LYS A 289 9.70 -24.10 33.07
C LYS A 289 9.08 -24.39 34.43
N ILE A 290 8.08 -23.67 34.84
CA ILE A 290 7.31 -23.86 36.06
C ILE A 290 6.72 -25.28 36.07
N LYS A 291 7.07 -26.10 37.07
CA LYS A 291 6.53 -27.46 37.22
C LYS A 291 5.12 -27.43 37.79
N LYS A 292 4.30 -28.39 37.36
CA LYS A 292 2.93 -28.54 37.90
C LYS A 292 3.04 -28.94 39.38
N SER A 293 2.30 -28.24 40.25
CA SER A 293 2.15 -28.57 41.66
C SER A 293 0.68 -28.85 41.97
N GLU A 294 0.44 -29.64 43.00
CA GLU A 294 -0.93 -29.94 43.49
C GLU A 294 -1.59 -28.74 44.15
N SER A 295 -0.82 -27.79 44.67
CA SER A 295 -1.28 -26.57 45.32
C SER A 295 -1.71 -25.45 44.37
N GLY A 296 -1.65 -25.68 43.02
CA GLY A 296 -1.94 -24.68 42.01
C GLY A 296 -0.76 -23.72 41.77
N LEU A 297 -1.00 -22.68 40.96
CA LEU A 297 -0.03 -21.63 40.64
C LEU A 297 -0.59 -20.28 41.02
N ARG A 298 0.13 -19.51 41.80
CA ARG A 298 -0.15 -18.08 42.06
C ARG A 298 0.84 -17.24 41.30
N LEU A 299 0.33 -16.27 40.57
CA LEU A 299 1.15 -15.32 39.83
C LEU A 299 0.99 -13.94 40.45
N GLU A 300 2.11 -13.31 40.75
CA GLU A 300 2.14 -11.89 41.08
C GLU A 300 2.36 -11.09 39.80
N LEU A 301 1.43 -10.17 39.54
CA LEU A 301 1.44 -9.37 38.34
C LEU A 301 1.69 -7.89 38.70
N GLN A 302 2.43 -7.20 37.86
CA GLN A 302 2.68 -5.75 37.94
C GLN A 302 2.15 -5.04 36.69
N PRO A 303 1.70 -3.79 36.78
CA PRO A 303 1.26 -3.02 35.61
C PRO A 303 2.39 -2.84 34.61
N THR A 304 2.05 -2.95 33.34
CA THR A 304 2.96 -2.59 32.24
C THR A 304 2.91 -1.08 31.96
N PRO A 305 3.94 -0.50 31.31
CA PRO A 305 3.92 0.90 30.91
C PRO A 305 2.78 1.21 29.93
N ASP A 306 2.03 2.29 30.17
CA ASP A 306 1.01 2.78 29.25
C ASP A 306 1.67 3.52 28.08
N ILE A 307 1.90 2.79 26.98
CA ILE A 307 2.58 3.28 25.78
C ILE A 307 1.82 4.49 25.18
N LEU A 308 0.49 4.41 25.13
CA LEU A 308 -0.35 5.45 24.54
C LEU A 308 -0.30 6.74 25.35
N ALA A 309 -0.34 6.66 26.67
CA ALA A 309 -0.18 7.81 27.54
C ALA A 309 1.20 8.46 27.37
N GLU A 310 2.27 7.66 27.29
CA GLU A 310 3.62 8.17 27.11
C GLU A 310 3.81 8.86 25.75
N ILE A 311 3.29 8.28 24.65
CA ILE A 311 3.29 8.89 23.33
C ILE A 311 2.55 10.24 23.36
N SER A 312 1.42 10.31 24.03
CA SER A 312 0.64 11.51 24.16
C SER A 312 1.38 12.62 24.93
N HIS A 313 2.08 12.27 26.02
CA HIS A 313 2.92 13.22 26.77
C HIS A 313 4.10 13.74 25.94
N ARG A 314 4.62 12.97 25.00
CA ARG A 314 5.72 13.36 24.08
C ARG A 314 5.21 13.96 22.76
N ARG A 315 3.91 14.22 22.69
CA ARG A 315 3.25 14.75 21.50
C ARG A 315 3.86 16.08 21.06
N LYS A 316 4.10 16.20 19.76
CA LYS A 316 4.47 17.46 19.08
C LYS A 316 3.25 17.97 18.27
N PRO A 317 3.22 19.24 17.85
CA PRO A 317 2.08 19.82 17.12
C PRO A 317 1.71 19.05 15.84
N GLN A 318 2.69 18.45 15.15
CA GLN A 318 2.44 17.67 13.95
C GLN A 318 1.78 16.31 14.21
N HIS A 319 1.83 15.78 15.44
CA HIS A 319 1.31 14.44 15.72
C HIS A 319 -0.21 14.42 15.77
N LEU A 320 -0.80 13.54 14.98
CA LEU A 320 -2.19 13.12 15.11
C LEU A 320 -2.19 11.69 15.67
N ILE A 321 -2.88 11.48 16.80
CA ILE A 321 -2.82 10.25 17.56
C ILE A 321 -4.21 9.61 17.59
N VAL A 322 -4.33 8.39 17.03
CA VAL A 322 -5.55 7.58 17.02
C VAL A 322 -5.34 6.35 17.88
N GLY A 323 -6.17 6.19 18.89
CA GLY A 323 -6.21 4.99 19.73
C GLY A 323 -7.27 4.00 19.27
N PHE A 324 -7.11 2.75 19.67
CA PHE A 324 -8.10 1.69 19.49
C PHE A 324 -8.53 1.17 20.87
N ALA A 325 -9.81 0.90 21.03
CA ALA A 325 -10.37 0.30 22.24
C ALA A 325 -11.31 -0.85 21.86
N ALA A 326 -11.09 -2.00 22.48
CA ALA A 326 -12.01 -3.13 22.42
C ALA A 326 -12.74 -3.17 23.77
N GLU A 327 -14.01 -2.91 23.77
CA GLU A 327 -14.82 -2.81 24.97
C GLU A 327 -16.02 -3.78 24.89
N THR A 328 -16.51 -4.19 26.04
CA THR A 328 -17.68 -5.09 26.16
C THR A 328 -18.90 -4.41 26.78
N SER A 329 -18.73 -3.23 27.40
CA SER A 329 -19.82 -2.48 28.06
C SER A 329 -19.49 -0.98 28.10
N HIS A 330 -20.50 -0.12 28.10
CA HIS A 330 -20.37 1.35 28.15
C HIS A 330 -19.37 1.93 27.15
N LEU A 331 -19.30 1.34 25.95
CA LEU A 331 -18.30 1.56 24.90
C LEU A 331 -18.04 3.06 24.64
N LEU A 332 -19.08 3.85 24.43
CA LEU A 332 -18.94 5.24 23.98
C LEU A 332 -18.51 6.19 25.11
N GLU A 333 -19.03 6.01 26.31
CA GLU A 333 -18.69 6.83 27.46
C GLU A 333 -17.23 6.61 27.87
N ASN A 334 -16.83 5.35 27.99
CA ASN A 334 -15.45 4.96 28.32
C ASN A 334 -14.46 5.45 27.26
N ALA A 335 -14.79 5.33 25.96
CA ALA A 335 -13.94 5.79 24.88
C ALA A 335 -13.75 7.31 24.88
N ALA A 336 -14.81 8.11 25.11
CA ALA A 336 -14.71 9.56 25.16
C ALA A 336 -13.89 10.04 26.36
N VAL A 337 -14.07 9.42 27.53
CA VAL A 337 -13.26 9.70 28.73
C VAL A 337 -11.79 9.36 28.48
N LYS A 338 -11.51 8.20 27.89
CA LYS A 338 -10.16 7.75 27.55
C LYS A 338 -9.50 8.66 26.49
N ALA A 339 -10.25 9.12 25.49
CA ALA A 339 -9.74 10.07 24.48
C ALA A 339 -9.27 11.36 25.12
N ARG A 340 -10.06 11.95 26.01
CA ARG A 340 -9.73 13.19 26.74
C ARG A 340 -8.59 12.99 27.71
N ALA A 341 -8.66 11.96 28.55
CA ALA A 341 -7.65 11.69 29.58
C ALA A 341 -6.26 11.41 28.98
N LYS A 342 -6.22 10.75 27.83
CA LYS A 342 -4.97 10.43 27.12
C LYS A 342 -4.61 11.44 26.02
N GLY A 343 -5.33 12.53 25.86
CA GLY A 343 -5.05 13.59 24.87
C GLY A 343 -5.02 13.07 23.41
N LEU A 344 -5.89 12.14 23.06
CA LEU A 344 -5.99 11.57 21.73
C LEU A 344 -6.85 12.44 20.82
N ASP A 345 -6.65 12.31 19.51
CA ASP A 345 -7.45 13.02 18.52
C ASP A 345 -8.72 12.25 18.14
N MET A 346 -8.66 10.93 18.23
CA MET A 346 -9.78 10.03 17.98
C MET A 346 -9.52 8.68 18.64
N ILE A 347 -10.60 7.99 19.05
CA ILE A 347 -10.57 6.58 19.40
C ILE A 347 -11.49 5.82 18.46
N VAL A 348 -11.01 4.68 17.98
CA VAL A 348 -11.78 3.69 17.25
C VAL A 348 -12.25 2.65 18.26
N ALA A 349 -13.52 2.72 18.64
CA ALA A 349 -14.14 1.84 19.61
C ALA A 349 -14.79 0.65 18.89
N ASN A 350 -14.35 -0.57 19.23
CA ASN A 350 -14.84 -1.82 18.67
C ASN A 350 -15.63 -2.59 19.73
N ASP A 351 -16.90 -2.91 19.44
CA ASP A 351 -17.69 -3.84 20.24
C ASP A 351 -17.41 -5.28 19.80
N VAL A 352 -16.51 -5.93 20.53
CA VAL A 352 -16.08 -7.30 20.19
C VAL A 352 -17.13 -8.37 20.50
N THR A 353 -18.27 -8.00 21.09
CA THR A 353 -19.38 -8.93 21.40
C THR A 353 -20.28 -9.17 20.19
N GLN A 354 -20.24 -8.28 19.18
CA GLN A 354 -21.07 -8.38 17.99
C GLN A 354 -20.51 -9.41 16.99
N GLU A 355 -21.41 -10.14 16.34
CA GLU A 355 -21.04 -11.11 15.31
C GLU A 355 -20.40 -10.42 14.09
N GLY A 356 -19.17 -10.82 13.77
CA GLY A 356 -18.38 -10.21 12.69
C GLY A 356 -17.49 -9.03 13.09
N ALA A 357 -17.47 -8.65 14.39
CA ALA A 357 -16.58 -7.62 14.96
C ALA A 357 -15.39 -8.20 15.72
N GLY A 358 -15.25 -9.54 15.78
CA GLY A 358 -14.22 -10.23 16.54
C GLY A 358 -12.80 -10.04 15.99
N PHE A 359 -11.79 -10.38 16.80
CA PHE A 359 -10.37 -10.21 16.46
C PHE A 359 -9.94 -10.99 15.21
N ASP A 360 -10.48 -12.19 14.99
CA ASP A 360 -10.13 -13.06 13.86
C ASP A 360 -10.97 -12.82 12.60
N SER A 361 -12.06 -12.04 12.69
CA SER A 361 -12.91 -11.69 11.56
C SER A 361 -12.19 -10.81 10.55
N ASP A 362 -12.54 -10.92 9.27
CA ASP A 362 -12.06 -10.02 8.21
C ASP A 362 -12.88 -8.73 8.13
N THR A 363 -14.03 -8.70 8.82
CA THR A 363 -14.89 -7.52 8.97
C THR A 363 -14.75 -6.90 10.36
N ASN A 364 -15.25 -5.67 10.51
CA ASN A 364 -15.36 -5.00 11.79
C ASN A 364 -16.60 -4.10 11.83
N ILE A 365 -17.07 -3.79 13.04
CA ILE A 365 -18.12 -2.83 13.36
C ILE A 365 -17.54 -1.90 14.41
N VAL A 366 -17.31 -0.66 14.08
CA VAL A 366 -16.64 0.29 14.97
C VAL A 366 -17.37 1.61 15.04
N THR A 367 -17.16 2.34 16.13
CA THR A 367 -17.60 3.72 16.29
C THR A 367 -16.38 4.60 16.48
N LEU A 368 -16.26 5.65 15.69
CA LEU A 368 -15.23 6.67 15.85
C LEU A 368 -15.71 7.65 16.94
N VAL A 369 -14.89 7.87 17.96
CA VAL A 369 -15.21 8.71 19.11
C VAL A 369 -14.18 9.82 19.22
N PHE A 370 -14.65 11.06 19.29
CA PHE A 370 -13.83 12.25 19.36
C PHE A 370 -13.78 12.84 20.78
N PRO A 371 -12.72 13.61 21.12
CA PRO A 371 -12.59 14.20 22.46
C PRO A 371 -13.72 15.17 22.85
N ASP A 372 -14.36 15.80 21.86
CA ASP A 372 -15.49 16.71 22.05
C ASP A 372 -16.80 15.98 22.37
N GLY A 373 -16.80 14.65 22.32
CA GLY A 373 -17.97 13.80 22.56
C GLY A 373 -18.75 13.45 21.28
N GLN A 374 -18.35 13.98 20.12
CA GLN A 374 -18.93 13.53 18.85
C GLN A 374 -18.63 12.05 18.63
N VAL A 375 -19.59 11.35 18.04
CA VAL A 375 -19.49 9.93 17.68
C VAL A 375 -19.90 9.73 16.23
N LYS A 376 -19.20 8.85 15.53
CA LYS A 376 -19.53 8.45 14.17
C LYS A 376 -19.52 6.93 14.06
N PRO A 377 -20.69 6.28 14.09
CA PRO A 377 -20.79 4.85 13.89
C PRO A 377 -20.46 4.49 12.45
N LEU A 378 -19.75 3.39 12.23
CA LEU A 378 -19.51 2.78 10.94
C LEU A 378 -20.27 1.46 10.86
N GLU A 379 -20.89 1.21 9.71
CA GLU A 379 -21.56 -0.06 9.45
C GLU A 379 -20.55 -1.21 9.39
N LYS A 380 -21.05 -2.46 9.38
CA LYS A 380 -20.20 -3.64 9.19
C LYS A 380 -19.53 -3.57 7.82
N MET A 381 -18.22 -3.50 7.80
CA MET A 381 -17.42 -3.44 6.57
C MET A 381 -16.10 -4.19 6.74
N SER A 382 -15.34 -4.36 5.66
CA SER A 382 -14.01 -4.97 5.74
C SER A 382 -13.07 -4.15 6.61
N LYS A 383 -12.06 -4.79 7.23
CA LYS A 383 -11.04 -4.09 8.02
C LYS A 383 -10.26 -3.07 7.19
N LEU A 384 -10.12 -3.30 5.88
CA LEU A 384 -9.50 -2.35 4.97
C LEU A 384 -10.38 -1.10 4.76
N ASP A 385 -11.70 -1.27 4.66
CA ASP A 385 -12.63 -0.14 4.53
C ASP A 385 -12.73 0.64 5.83
N VAL A 386 -12.74 -0.05 6.99
CA VAL A 386 -12.63 0.61 8.31
C VAL A 386 -11.35 1.42 8.38
N ALA A 387 -10.20 0.87 7.93
CA ALA A 387 -8.92 1.58 7.92
C ALA A 387 -8.99 2.84 7.05
N ASN A 388 -9.61 2.77 5.88
CA ASN A 388 -9.82 3.94 5.02
C ASN A 388 -10.69 5.00 5.69
N ALA A 389 -11.80 4.61 6.33
CA ALA A 389 -12.69 5.53 7.04
C ALA A 389 -11.96 6.23 8.22
N VAL A 390 -11.14 5.49 8.97
CA VAL A 390 -10.29 6.03 10.05
C VAL A 390 -9.31 7.06 9.50
N LEU A 391 -8.65 6.77 8.38
CA LEU A 391 -7.71 7.69 7.73
C LEU A 391 -8.41 8.94 7.16
N ASP A 392 -9.63 8.81 6.66
CA ASP A 392 -10.42 9.94 6.19
C ASP A 392 -10.72 10.93 7.31
N GLU A 393 -11.16 10.44 8.46
CA GLU A 393 -11.42 11.29 9.64
C GLU A 393 -10.13 11.88 10.20
N ALA A 394 -9.04 11.12 10.20
CA ALA A 394 -7.73 11.64 10.61
C ALA A 394 -7.27 12.81 9.74
N LEU A 395 -7.44 12.74 8.41
CA LEU A 395 -7.14 13.85 7.51
C LEU A 395 -8.09 15.04 7.73
N ALA A 396 -9.37 14.79 7.97
CA ALA A 396 -10.33 15.86 8.28
C ALA A 396 -9.96 16.61 9.57
N LEU A 397 -9.51 15.90 10.61
CA LEU A 397 -9.00 16.48 11.84
C LEU A 397 -7.73 17.32 11.60
N ARG A 398 -6.81 16.83 10.75
CA ARG A 398 -5.61 17.58 10.37
C ARG A 398 -5.95 18.88 9.65
N SER A 399 -6.86 18.84 8.69
CA SER A 399 -7.30 20.01 7.93
C SER A 399 -7.93 21.07 8.83
N LYS A 400 -8.72 20.67 9.82
CA LYS A 400 -9.30 21.58 10.83
C LYS A 400 -8.24 22.26 11.69
N ARG A 401 -7.16 21.53 12.08
CA ARG A 401 -6.05 22.11 12.85
C ARG A 401 -5.27 23.15 12.07
N VAL A 402 -4.95 22.87 10.80
CA VAL A 402 -4.24 23.81 9.93
C VAL A 402 -5.08 25.09 9.76
N ALA A 403 -6.38 24.96 9.54
CA ALA A 403 -7.29 26.11 9.44
C ALA A 403 -7.42 26.92 10.74
N ALA A 404 -7.33 26.27 11.90
CA ALA A 404 -7.41 26.92 13.21
C ALA A 404 -6.07 27.59 13.64
N GLY A 405 -4.92 27.05 13.21
CA GLY A 405 -3.59 27.60 13.54
C GLY A 405 -3.10 28.70 12.59
N GLY A 406 -3.82 28.97 11.51
CA GLY A 406 -3.52 30.02 10.52
C GLY A 406 -4.22 31.36 10.77
N LYS A 407 -4.77 31.59 11.97
CA LYS A 407 -5.35 32.85 12.39
C LYS A 407 -4.45 33.59 13.38
#